data_6566ce4496e768aff85b0ee9ade8c1bb
#
_entry.id   6566ce4496e768aff85b0ee9ade8c1bb
#
_cell.length_a   1.000
_cell.length_b   1.000
_cell.length_c   1.000
_cell.angle_alpha   90.00
_cell.angle_beta   90.00
_cell.angle_gamma   90.00
#
_symmetry.space_group_name_H-M   'P 1'
#
loop_
_entity.id
_entity.type
_entity.pdbx_description
1 polymer ?
#
loop_
_entity_poly.entity_id
_entity_poly.type
_entity_poly.pdbx_seq_one_letter_code
_entity_poly.pdbx_strand_id
1 'polypeptide(L)'
;ILVANKTDNNDQIYDAAEFYALGLGEPQCISSATGSGTGDLLDLVLSKLKPDTKEEVEDGIPRFAVVGRPNAGKSSIINAFIGEDRNIVTEIAGTTRDSIYTRFDKFGFDFYLVDTAGIRRKNKVSEDLEFYSVMRSIRAIENSDVCILMLDATRGIEAQDMNIFQLIQRNNKSLVVVVNKWDLVENKDQAVIKTFENAIRNRMAPFVDFPIIFASALTKQRIFKVLETAKQVYQNRKAHVGTSKLNEVMLPLIEAYPPPSIKGKYIKIKYC
;
A
#
# COMPACT_ATOMS: atom_id res chain seq x y z
N ILE A 1 14.06 -23.66 -14.97
CA ILE A 1 12.99 -24.46 -15.62
C ILE A 1 12.96 -24.07 -17.08
N LEU A 2 13.05 -25.06 -17.97
CA LEU A 2 12.86 -24.90 -19.41
C LEU A 2 11.37 -25.05 -19.72
N VAL A 3 10.79 -24.11 -20.46
CA VAL A 3 9.37 -24.12 -20.82
C VAL A 3 9.23 -24.05 -22.33
N ALA A 4 8.55 -25.05 -22.93
CA ALA A 4 8.16 -25.05 -24.32
C ALA A 4 6.70 -24.58 -24.42
N ASN A 5 6.48 -23.36 -24.91
CA ASN A 5 5.14 -22.79 -25.10
C ASN A 5 4.61 -23.09 -26.51
N LYS A 6 3.29 -22.96 -26.69
CA LYS A 6 2.54 -23.24 -27.94
C LYS A 6 2.45 -24.71 -28.24
N THR A 7 2.45 -25.58 -27.22
CA THR A 7 2.19 -27.01 -27.38
C THR A 7 0.70 -27.26 -27.26
N ASP A 8 -0.04 -26.94 -28.33
CA ASP A 8 -1.52 -26.95 -28.33
C ASP A 8 -2.09 -28.34 -28.58
N ASN A 9 -1.25 -29.27 -29.08
CA ASN A 9 -1.61 -30.66 -29.37
C ASN A 9 -0.46 -31.63 -29.01
N ASN A 10 -0.75 -32.93 -29.04
CA ASN A 10 0.20 -33.99 -28.67
C ASN A 10 1.41 -34.06 -29.59
N ASP A 11 1.26 -33.74 -30.87
CA ASP A 11 2.37 -33.83 -31.85
C ASP A 11 3.44 -32.77 -31.48
N GLN A 12 3.03 -31.57 -31.10
CA GLN A 12 3.93 -30.49 -30.67
C GLN A 12 4.65 -30.81 -29.36
N ILE A 13 4.08 -31.69 -28.52
CA ILE A 13 4.78 -32.18 -27.33
C ILE A 13 5.99 -33.03 -27.71
N TYR A 14 5.84 -33.88 -28.76
CA TYR A 14 6.97 -34.66 -29.28
C TYR A 14 8.05 -33.77 -29.91
N ASP A 15 7.66 -32.72 -30.62
CA ASP A 15 8.60 -31.77 -31.21
C ASP A 15 9.42 -31.03 -30.12
N ALA A 16 8.87 -30.82 -28.92
CA ALA A 16 9.58 -30.22 -27.79
C ALA A 16 10.78 -31.05 -27.32
N ALA A 17 10.90 -32.31 -27.74
CA ALA A 17 12.06 -33.15 -27.42
C ALA A 17 13.37 -32.61 -28.01
N GLU A 18 13.34 -31.79 -29.04
CA GLU A 18 14.55 -31.14 -29.59
C GLU A 18 15.24 -30.24 -28.56
N PHE A 19 14.47 -29.68 -27.61
CA PHE A 19 15.01 -28.77 -26.58
C PHE A 19 15.84 -29.48 -25.51
N TYR A 20 15.85 -30.81 -25.44
CA TYR A 20 16.79 -31.53 -24.58
C TYR A 20 18.26 -31.26 -24.98
N ALA A 21 18.50 -30.91 -26.24
CA ALA A 21 19.82 -30.54 -26.72
C ALA A 21 20.41 -29.30 -26.03
N LEU A 22 19.55 -28.48 -25.39
CA LEU A 22 20.01 -27.31 -24.62
C LEU A 22 20.65 -27.68 -23.25
N GLY A 23 20.53 -28.92 -22.80
CA GLY A 23 21.14 -29.39 -21.56
C GLY A 23 20.52 -28.76 -20.30
N LEU A 24 19.32 -28.17 -20.39
CA LEU A 24 18.65 -27.47 -19.29
C LEU A 24 17.63 -28.36 -18.54
N GLY A 25 17.60 -29.64 -18.86
CA GLY A 25 16.66 -30.61 -18.30
C GLY A 25 15.41 -30.77 -19.14
N GLU A 26 14.39 -31.44 -18.59
CA GLU A 26 13.14 -31.75 -19.27
C GLU A 26 12.32 -30.48 -19.55
N PRO A 27 11.92 -30.23 -20.82
CA PRO A 27 11.08 -29.08 -21.15
C PRO A 27 9.64 -29.32 -20.65
N GLN A 28 9.12 -28.35 -19.89
CA GLN A 28 7.71 -28.32 -19.51
C GLN A 28 6.88 -27.79 -20.67
N CYS A 29 6.07 -28.63 -21.24
CA CYS A 29 5.21 -28.28 -22.37
C CYS A 29 3.94 -27.56 -21.87
N ILE A 30 3.67 -26.37 -22.40
CA ILE A 30 2.48 -25.59 -22.04
C ILE A 30 1.82 -24.99 -23.29
N SER A 31 0.55 -24.68 -23.17
CA SER A 31 -0.14 -23.80 -24.11
C SER A 31 -0.70 -22.58 -23.35
N SER A 32 -0.12 -21.41 -23.56
CA SER A 32 -0.64 -20.18 -23.01
C SER A 32 -2.01 -19.79 -23.61
N ALA A 33 -2.35 -20.33 -24.78
CA ALA A 33 -3.63 -20.05 -25.43
C ALA A 33 -4.77 -20.87 -24.82
N THR A 34 -4.53 -22.15 -24.52
CA THR A 34 -5.55 -23.07 -23.99
C THR A 34 -5.47 -23.24 -22.46
N GLY A 35 -4.35 -22.85 -21.85
CA GLY A 35 -4.08 -23.09 -20.42
C GLY A 35 -3.55 -24.51 -20.13
N SER A 36 -3.38 -25.36 -21.14
CA SER A 36 -2.88 -26.72 -20.94
C SER A 36 -1.45 -26.73 -20.37
N GLY A 37 -1.16 -27.61 -19.40
CA GLY A 37 0.15 -27.75 -18.75
C GLY A 37 0.57 -26.61 -17.83
N THR A 38 -0.22 -25.55 -17.71
CA THR A 38 0.13 -24.38 -16.84
C THR A 38 0.06 -24.71 -15.37
N GLY A 39 -0.83 -25.60 -14.95
CA GLY A 39 -0.93 -26.07 -13.55
C GLY A 39 0.33 -26.81 -13.14
N ASP A 40 0.77 -27.77 -13.93
CA ASP A 40 1.97 -28.58 -13.67
C ASP A 40 3.24 -27.69 -13.64
N LEU A 41 3.29 -26.68 -14.53
CA LEU A 41 4.38 -25.69 -14.51
C LEU A 41 4.40 -24.91 -13.20
N LEU A 42 3.23 -24.45 -12.72
CA LEU A 42 3.14 -23.71 -11.47
C LEU A 42 3.54 -24.57 -10.26
N ASP A 43 3.12 -25.83 -10.22
CA ASP A 43 3.50 -26.76 -9.15
C ASP A 43 5.01 -27.05 -9.19
N LEU A 44 5.59 -27.18 -10.38
CA LEU A 44 7.04 -27.32 -10.53
C LEU A 44 7.78 -26.06 -10.09
N VAL A 45 7.28 -24.86 -10.40
CA VAL A 45 7.84 -23.60 -9.93
C VAL A 45 7.81 -23.55 -8.40
N LEU A 46 6.67 -23.85 -7.79
CA LEU A 46 6.50 -23.87 -6.33
C LEU A 46 7.47 -24.86 -5.67
N SER A 47 7.66 -26.06 -6.28
CA SER A 47 8.60 -27.05 -5.75
C SER A 47 10.07 -26.62 -5.79
N LYS A 48 10.42 -25.74 -6.71
CA LYS A 48 11.78 -25.18 -6.89
C LYS A 48 12.02 -23.89 -6.10
N LEU A 49 10.95 -23.20 -5.72
CA LEU A 49 11.07 -22.05 -4.85
C LEU A 49 11.48 -22.52 -3.46
N LYS A 50 12.57 -21.97 -2.95
CA LYS A 50 12.90 -22.15 -1.52
C LYS A 50 11.78 -21.47 -0.74
N PRO A 51 11.21 -22.12 0.29
CA PRO A 51 10.30 -21.42 1.18
C PRO A 51 10.99 -20.13 1.65
N ASP A 52 10.28 -19.03 1.54
CA ASP A 52 10.79 -17.73 1.99
C ASP A 52 10.87 -17.81 3.53
N THR A 53 11.99 -18.28 4.04
CA THR A 53 12.27 -18.40 5.47
C THR A 53 12.59 -17.06 6.12
N LYS A 54 12.27 -15.96 5.42
CA LYS A 54 12.17 -14.68 6.09
C LYS A 54 10.89 -14.70 6.91
N GLU A 55 10.97 -15.23 8.10
CA GLU A 55 10.15 -14.74 9.18
C GLU A 55 10.34 -13.23 9.13
N GLU A 56 9.29 -12.51 8.67
CA GLU A 56 9.23 -11.08 8.92
C GLU A 56 9.25 -10.96 10.44
N VAL A 57 10.43 -10.69 10.99
CA VAL A 57 10.56 -10.37 12.40
C VAL A 57 9.66 -9.14 12.57
N GLU A 58 8.50 -9.36 13.18
CA GLU A 58 7.66 -8.26 13.64
C GLU A 58 8.44 -7.57 14.77
N ASP A 59 9.34 -6.69 14.38
CA ASP A 59 10.12 -5.86 15.31
C ASP A 59 9.26 -4.84 16.05
N GLY A 60 7.96 -4.81 15.75
CA GLY A 60 7.00 -3.88 16.34
C GLY A 60 7.14 -2.44 15.83
N ILE A 61 8.09 -2.19 14.92
CA ILE A 61 8.33 -0.87 14.34
C ILE A 61 7.35 -0.65 13.18
N PRO A 62 6.57 0.46 13.19
CA PRO A 62 5.58 0.72 12.14
C PRO A 62 6.22 0.97 10.78
N ARG A 63 5.56 0.50 9.72
CA ARG A 63 5.96 0.67 8.32
C ARG A 63 5.02 1.66 7.63
N PHE A 64 5.55 2.79 7.17
CA PHE A 64 4.78 3.85 6.52
C PHE A 64 5.10 3.92 5.03
N ALA A 65 4.07 3.93 4.18
CA ALA A 65 4.19 4.19 2.76
C ALA A 65 3.67 5.59 2.42
N VAL A 66 4.44 6.38 1.68
CA VAL A 66 3.99 7.66 1.14
C VAL A 66 3.58 7.46 -0.32
N VAL A 67 2.29 7.53 -0.58
CA VAL A 67 1.68 7.26 -1.87
C VAL A 67 0.88 8.46 -2.38
N GLY A 68 0.54 8.48 -3.64
CA GLY A 68 -0.20 9.56 -4.28
C GLY A 68 0.25 9.73 -5.72
N ARG A 69 -0.49 10.50 -6.50
CA ARG A 69 -0.20 10.78 -7.91
C ARG A 69 1.16 11.48 -8.11
N PRO A 70 1.69 11.51 -9.34
CA PRO A 70 2.87 12.30 -9.67
C PRO A 70 2.70 13.77 -9.27
N ASN A 71 3.78 14.39 -8.78
CA ASN A 71 3.82 15.78 -8.35
C ASN A 71 2.92 16.20 -7.16
N ALA A 72 2.30 15.26 -6.44
CA ALA A 72 1.60 15.53 -5.18
C ALA A 72 2.54 15.94 -4.03
N GLY A 73 3.87 15.81 -4.22
CA GLY A 73 4.88 16.23 -3.23
C GLY A 73 5.43 15.09 -2.37
N LYS A 74 5.29 13.84 -2.81
CA LYS A 74 5.83 12.66 -2.08
C LYS A 74 7.32 12.76 -1.75
N SER A 75 8.14 13.09 -2.74
CA SER A 75 9.59 13.25 -2.53
C SER A 75 9.90 14.43 -1.61
N SER A 76 9.14 15.51 -1.71
CA SER A 76 9.32 16.70 -0.88
C SER A 76 9.00 16.41 0.59
N ILE A 77 7.91 15.69 0.88
CA ILE A 77 7.56 15.39 2.26
C ILE A 77 8.54 14.39 2.89
N ILE A 78 9.00 13.40 2.12
CA ILE A 78 10.02 12.45 2.59
C ILE A 78 11.34 13.17 2.86
N ASN A 79 11.76 14.10 1.99
CA ASN A 79 12.94 14.91 2.24
C ASN A 79 12.75 15.83 3.45
N ALA A 80 11.54 16.34 3.68
CA ALA A 80 11.23 17.14 4.86
C ALA A 80 11.28 16.30 6.16
N PHE A 81 10.90 15.02 6.12
CA PHE A 81 11.05 14.10 7.26
C PHE A 81 12.53 13.79 7.54
N ILE A 82 13.30 13.44 6.50
CA ILE A 82 14.68 13.01 6.64
C ILE A 82 15.61 14.19 7.03
N GLY A 83 15.23 15.43 6.66
CA GLY A 83 16.06 16.62 6.88
C GLY A 83 17.24 16.72 5.89
N GLU A 84 18.10 17.73 6.07
CA GLU A 84 19.29 17.97 5.22
C GLU A 84 20.44 17.01 5.57
N ASP A 85 20.42 16.41 6.76
CA ASP A 85 21.44 15.45 7.20
C ASP A 85 21.21 14.07 6.56
N ARG A 86 21.73 13.90 5.36
CA ARG A 86 21.67 12.68 4.54
C ARG A 86 22.35 11.45 5.15
N ASN A 87 23.04 11.58 6.27
CA ASN A 87 23.94 10.56 6.81
C ASN A 87 23.35 9.61 7.85
N ILE A 88 22.02 9.68 8.16
CA ILE A 88 21.45 8.89 9.25
C ILE A 88 20.19 8.14 8.78
N VAL A 89 20.32 7.49 7.66
CA VAL A 89 19.34 6.49 7.20
C VAL A 89 20.09 5.19 7.07
N THR A 90 19.95 4.33 8.06
CA THR A 90 20.52 2.98 7.99
C THR A 90 19.73 2.19 6.96
N GLU A 91 20.31 1.99 5.78
CA GLU A 91 19.87 0.93 4.90
C GLU A 91 20.12 -0.38 5.63
N ILE A 92 19.10 -1.19 5.87
CA ILE A 92 19.31 -2.54 6.39
C ILE A 92 20.02 -3.31 5.28
N ALA A 93 21.34 -3.34 5.37
CA ALA A 93 22.19 -4.15 4.50
C ALA A 93 21.94 -5.64 4.80
N GLY A 94 21.32 -6.34 3.88
CA GLY A 94 21.12 -7.78 4.06
C GLY A 94 20.43 -8.49 2.91
N THR A 95 19.92 -7.78 1.91
CA THR A 95 19.35 -8.43 0.72
C THR A 95 19.72 -7.64 -0.54
N THR A 96 20.63 -8.21 -1.28
CA THR A 96 20.98 -7.85 -2.64
C THR A 96 19.73 -7.62 -3.49
N ARG A 97 19.57 -6.37 -3.95
CA ARG A 97 18.77 -5.80 -5.04
C ARG A 97 17.54 -4.95 -4.70
N ASP A 98 16.86 -5.09 -3.54
CA ASP A 98 15.72 -4.22 -3.22
C ASP A 98 15.70 -3.90 -1.72
N SER A 99 16.40 -2.85 -1.27
CA SER A 99 16.16 -2.29 0.07
C SER A 99 14.83 -1.53 0.05
N ILE A 100 13.75 -2.25 0.35
CA ILE A 100 12.39 -1.72 0.35
C ILE A 100 12.17 -0.76 1.52
N TYR A 101 12.93 -0.93 2.62
CA TYR A 101 12.74 -0.23 3.88
C TYR A 101 13.88 0.72 4.21
N THR A 102 13.52 1.91 4.67
CA THR A 102 14.46 2.90 5.20
C THR A 102 14.02 3.25 6.61
N ARG A 103 14.82 2.91 7.64
CA ARG A 103 14.49 3.25 9.03
C ARG A 103 14.70 4.73 9.29
N PHE A 104 13.75 5.32 9.99
CA PHE A 104 13.79 6.67 10.51
C PHE A 104 13.69 6.60 12.03
N ASP A 105 14.76 6.98 12.71
CA ASP A 105 14.87 6.99 14.17
C ASP A 105 15.36 8.37 14.62
N LYS A 106 14.45 9.36 14.64
CA LYS A 106 14.74 10.74 15.05
C LYS A 106 13.51 11.41 15.64
N PHE A 107 13.77 12.46 16.44
CA PHE A 107 12.73 13.32 17.03
C PHE A 107 11.68 12.55 17.85
N GLY A 108 12.04 11.39 18.42
CA GLY A 108 11.12 10.53 19.16
C GLY A 108 10.18 9.67 18.28
N PHE A 109 10.46 9.62 16.97
CA PHE A 109 9.80 8.72 16.05
C PHE A 109 10.74 7.59 15.66
N ASP A 110 10.24 6.36 15.63
CA ASP A 110 10.92 5.18 15.13
C ASP A 110 9.96 4.43 14.20
N PHE A 111 10.29 4.39 12.89
CA PHE A 111 9.46 3.77 11.87
C PHE A 111 10.28 3.45 10.60
N TYR A 112 9.74 2.59 9.77
CA TYR A 112 10.27 2.33 8.44
C TYR A 112 9.48 3.11 7.38
N LEU A 113 10.19 3.77 6.47
CA LEU A 113 9.62 4.26 5.22
C LEU A 113 9.79 3.20 4.14
N VAL A 114 8.68 2.85 3.48
CA VAL A 114 8.65 1.83 2.41
C VAL A 114 8.94 2.49 1.06
N ASP A 115 9.78 1.83 0.24
CA ASP A 115 10.13 2.21 -1.15
C ASP A 115 10.70 3.63 -1.33
N THR A 116 11.59 4.03 -0.44
CA THR A 116 12.28 5.33 -0.57
C THR A 116 13.29 5.35 -1.73
N ALA A 117 13.83 4.20 -2.15
CA ALA A 117 14.79 4.08 -3.23
C ALA A 117 14.22 4.56 -4.58
N GLY A 118 12.94 4.29 -4.84
CA GLY A 118 12.23 4.78 -6.02
C GLY A 118 12.04 6.29 -6.04
N ILE A 119 11.94 6.92 -4.87
CA ILE A 119 11.76 8.37 -4.73
C ILE A 119 13.09 9.11 -4.91
N ARG A 120 14.21 8.51 -4.49
CA ARG A 120 15.56 9.10 -4.60
C ARG A 120 16.14 9.10 -6.03
N ARG A 121 15.78 8.09 -6.85
CA ARG A 121 16.34 7.91 -8.21
C ARG A 121 15.69 8.76 -9.31
N LYS A 122 14.75 9.66 -8.99
CA LYS A 122 13.95 10.44 -9.95
C LYS A 122 14.71 11.46 -10.82
N ASN A 123 16.05 11.51 -10.79
CA ASN A 123 16.81 12.49 -11.57
C ASN A 123 17.25 12.06 -12.99
N LYS A 124 16.96 10.84 -13.43
CA LYS A 124 17.27 10.40 -14.81
C LYS A 124 16.33 9.27 -15.21
N VAL A 125 15.42 9.49 -16.09
CA VAL A 125 14.83 8.65 -17.14
C VAL A 125 13.37 9.00 -17.38
N SER A 126 13.04 9.34 -18.60
CA SER A 126 11.73 9.67 -19.17
C SER A 126 11.05 8.41 -19.74
N GLU A 127 9.75 8.47 -19.85
CA GLU A 127 8.78 7.74 -20.70
C GLU A 127 8.25 6.35 -20.32
N ASP A 128 8.95 5.46 -19.61
CA ASP A 128 8.32 4.21 -19.12
C ASP A 128 7.77 4.33 -17.68
N LEU A 129 7.55 5.56 -17.22
CA LEU A 129 7.43 5.93 -15.80
C LEU A 129 6.06 5.66 -15.17
N GLU A 130 4.98 5.57 -15.93
CA GLU A 130 3.65 5.42 -15.34
C GLU A 130 3.42 4.00 -14.82
N PHE A 131 3.70 3.00 -15.62
CA PHE A 131 3.52 1.59 -15.23
C PHE A 131 4.42 1.22 -14.03
N TYR A 132 5.71 1.58 -14.08
CA TYR A 132 6.62 1.33 -12.96
C TYR A 132 6.24 2.13 -11.69
N SER A 133 5.65 3.32 -11.86
CA SER A 133 5.16 4.12 -10.73
C SER A 133 3.96 3.48 -10.05
N VAL A 134 3.05 2.89 -10.80
CA VAL A 134 1.88 2.17 -10.28
C VAL A 134 2.33 0.90 -9.55
N MET A 135 3.18 0.07 -10.16
CA MET A 135 3.69 -1.17 -9.55
C MET A 135 4.46 -0.90 -8.24
N ARG A 136 5.22 0.19 -8.18
CA ARG A 136 5.89 0.63 -6.94
C ARG A 136 4.89 1.04 -5.87
N SER A 137 3.86 1.79 -6.25
CA SER A 137 2.81 2.19 -5.31
C SER A 137 2.09 0.96 -4.75
N ILE A 138 1.83 -0.05 -5.58
CA ILE A 138 1.24 -1.33 -5.14
C ILE A 138 2.15 -2.00 -4.11
N ARG A 139 3.43 -2.22 -4.44
CA ARG A 139 4.40 -2.83 -3.52
C ARG A 139 4.57 -2.04 -2.22
N ALA A 140 4.61 -0.72 -2.30
CA ALA A 140 4.71 0.12 -1.12
C ALA A 140 3.49 -0.04 -0.21
N ILE A 141 2.28 -0.08 -0.79
CA ILE A 141 1.04 -0.30 -0.04
C ILE A 141 1.04 -1.68 0.60
N GLU A 142 1.33 -2.74 -0.17
CA GLU A 142 1.34 -4.13 0.32
C GLU A 142 2.28 -4.33 1.51
N ASN A 143 3.45 -3.69 1.50
CA ASN A 143 4.49 -3.83 2.52
C ASN A 143 4.41 -2.79 3.65
N SER A 144 3.32 -2.02 3.76
CA SER A 144 3.14 -1.00 4.80
C SER A 144 2.04 -1.37 5.80
N ASP A 145 2.07 -0.74 6.96
CA ASP A 145 1.00 -0.77 7.96
C ASP A 145 0.05 0.41 7.78
N VAL A 146 0.62 1.58 7.50
CA VAL A 146 -0.11 2.84 7.32
C VAL A 146 0.32 3.49 6.01
N CYS A 147 -0.65 3.84 5.18
CA CYS A 147 -0.44 4.60 3.96
C CYS A 147 -0.72 6.09 4.21
N ILE A 148 0.22 6.93 3.84
CA ILE A 148 0.09 8.39 3.83
C ILE A 148 -0.23 8.79 2.39
N LEU A 149 -1.52 9.04 2.12
CA LEU A 149 -1.99 9.45 0.79
C LEU A 149 -1.84 10.95 0.62
N MET A 150 -0.97 11.34 -0.31
CA MET A 150 -0.69 12.73 -0.64
C MET A 150 -1.64 13.25 -1.71
N LEU A 151 -2.41 14.29 -1.37
CA LEU A 151 -3.25 15.06 -2.28
C LEU A 151 -2.63 16.44 -2.52
N ASP A 152 -2.86 17.00 -3.70
CA ASP A 152 -2.43 18.35 -4.06
C ASP A 152 -3.57 19.33 -3.82
N ALA A 153 -3.41 20.28 -2.90
CA ALA A 153 -4.42 21.27 -2.55
C ALA A 153 -4.87 22.13 -3.75
N THR A 154 -3.96 22.37 -4.72
CA THR A 154 -4.25 23.21 -5.89
C THR A 154 -5.09 22.52 -6.95
N ARG A 155 -5.16 21.18 -6.92
CA ARG A 155 -5.85 20.37 -7.94
C ARG A 155 -7.03 19.59 -7.36
N GLY A 156 -7.13 19.46 -6.04
CA GLY A 156 -8.14 18.64 -5.37
C GLY A 156 -7.97 17.14 -5.64
N ILE A 157 -9.06 16.39 -5.50
CA ILE A 157 -9.08 14.94 -5.71
C ILE A 157 -9.35 14.61 -7.17
N GLU A 158 -8.47 13.85 -7.77
CA GLU A 158 -8.59 13.32 -9.13
C GLU A 158 -8.86 11.82 -9.15
N ALA A 159 -9.20 11.27 -10.33
CA ALA A 159 -9.48 9.83 -10.50
C ALA A 159 -8.30 8.94 -10.08
N GLN A 160 -7.07 9.38 -10.34
CA GLN A 160 -5.86 8.64 -9.97
C GLN A 160 -5.68 8.54 -8.45
N ASP A 161 -6.06 9.59 -7.68
CA ASP A 161 -6.05 9.54 -6.22
C ASP A 161 -7.06 8.52 -5.69
N MET A 162 -8.23 8.43 -6.34
CA MET A 162 -9.26 7.44 -6.01
C MET A 162 -8.81 6.01 -6.30
N ASN A 163 -8.08 5.77 -7.39
CA ASN A 163 -7.53 4.46 -7.69
C ASN A 163 -6.53 4.01 -6.61
N ILE A 164 -5.66 4.92 -6.15
CA ILE A 164 -4.71 4.66 -5.07
C ILE A 164 -5.47 4.40 -3.74
N PHE A 165 -6.48 5.19 -3.43
CA PHE A 165 -7.32 5.00 -2.25
C PHE A 165 -8.00 3.62 -2.25
N GLN A 166 -8.61 3.21 -3.36
CA GLN A 166 -9.22 1.89 -3.50
C GLN A 166 -8.21 0.76 -3.32
N LEU A 167 -6.97 0.96 -3.80
CA LEU A 167 -5.90 -0.01 -3.62
C LEU A 167 -5.50 -0.15 -2.14
N ILE A 168 -5.40 0.97 -1.40
CA ILE A 168 -5.15 0.97 0.04
C ILE A 168 -6.26 0.20 0.77
N GLN A 169 -7.50 0.45 0.40
CA GLN A 169 -8.68 -0.19 0.97
C GLN A 169 -8.69 -1.70 0.72
N ARG A 170 -8.45 -2.14 -0.52
CA ARG A 170 -8.38 -3.56 -0.90
C ARG A 170 -7.29 -4.32 -0.15
N ASN A 171 -6.18 -3.66 0.16
CA ASN A 171 -5.09 -4.24 0.94
C ASN A 171 -5.29 -4.10 2.46
N ASN A 172 -6.46 -3.63 2.93
CA ASN A 172 -6.79 -3.47 4.35
C ASN A 172 -5.73 -2.66 5.12
N LYS A 173 -5.13 -1.64 4.49
CA LYS A 173 -4.13 -0.79 5.12
C LYS A 173 -4.78 0.41 5.80
N SER A 174 -4.15 0.87 6.88
CA SER A 174 -4.58 2.10 7.54
C SER A 174 -4.23 3.32 6.68
N LEU A 175 -5.01 4.39 6.79
CA LEU A 175 -4.92 5.57 5.93
C LEU A 175 -4.77 6.84 6.74
N VAL A 176 -3.85 7.70 6.30
CA VAL A 176 -3.78 9.12 6.65
C VAL A 176 -3.80 9.92 5.34
N VAL A 177 -4.71 10.86 5.21
CA VAL A 177 -4.77 11.74 4.03
C VAL A 177 -4.03 13.03 4.34
N VAL A 178 -3.12 13.42 3.45
CA VAL A 178 -2.36 14.68 3.57
C VAL A 178 -2.66 15.57 2.38
N VAL A 179 -3.31 16.69 2.63
CA VAL A 179 -3.52 17.76 1.65
C VAL A 179 -2.27 18.63 1.65
N ASN A 180 -1.38 18.37 0.71
CA ASN A 180 -0.09 19.04 0.57
C ASN A 180 -0.20 20.31 -0.29
N LYS A 181 0.85 21.13 -0.28
CA LYS A 181 0.91 22.45 -0.92
C LYS A 181 -0.11 23.43 -0.35
N TRP A 182 -0.42 23.26 0.93
CA TRP A 182 -1.36 24.14 1.63
C TRP A 182 -0.86 25.58 1.74
N ASP A 183 0.43 25.80 1.55
CA ASP A 183 1.05 27.13 1.42
C ASP A 183 0.51 27.95 0.24
N LEU A 184 0.11 27.28 -0.87
CA LEU A 184 -0.39 27.88 -2.09
C LEU A 184 -1.89 28.23 -2.06
N VAL A 185 -2.61 27.81 -1.02
CA VAL A 185 -4.01 28.15 -0.84
C VAL A 185 -4.10 29.55 -0.21
N GLU A 186 -4.78 30.50 -0.87
CA GLU A 186 -4.85 31.89 -0.46
C GLU A 186 -5.64 32.07 0.85
N ASN A 187 -6.85 31.54 0.92
CA ASN A 187 -7.69 31.58 2.10
C ASN A 187 -7.60 30.28 2.88
N LYS A 188 -7.22 30.39 4.17
CA LYS A 188 -7.05 29.24 5.08
C LYS A 188 -8.05 29.24 6.23
N ASP A 189 -9.21 29.83 5.98
CA ASP A 189 -10.30 29.90 6.94
C ASP A 189 -10.87 28.53 7.25
N GLN A 190 -11.47 28.39 8.43
CA GLN A 190 -12.10 27.15 8.87
C GLN A 190 -13.17 26.65 7.88
N ALA A 191 -13.88 27.57 7.20
CA ALA A 191 -14.88 27.24 6.18
C ALA A 191 -14.23 26.54 4.97
N VAL A 192 -13.09 27.04 4.50
CA VAL A 192 -12.32 26.45 3.39
C VAL A 192 -11.80 25.08 3.76
N ILE A 193 -11.21 24.94 4.96
CA ILE A 193 -10.74 23.65 5.48
C ILE A 193 -11.89 22.63 5.50
N LYS A 194 -13.03 23.01 6.05
CA LYS A 194 -14.23 22.15 6.12
C LYS A 194 -14.76 21.76 4.74
N THR A 195 -14.69 22.68 3.79
CA THR A 195 -15.09 22.41 2.41
C THR A 195 -14.19 21.35 1.76
N PHE A 196 -12.86 21.45 1.94
CA PHE A 196 -11.90 20.44 1.50
C PHE A 196 -12.14 19.09 2.17
N GLU A 197 -12.32 19.08 3.49
CA GLU A 197 -12.60 17.84 4.24
C GLU A 197 -13.88 17.16 3.75
N ASN A 198 -14.96 17.91 3.58
CA ASN A 198 -16.23 17.38 3.08
C ASN A 198 -16.08 16.84 1.65
N ALA A 199 -15.38 17.55 0.77
CA ALA A 199 -15.14 17.10 -0.59
C ALA A 199 -14.35 15.77 -0.61
N ILE A 200 -13.33 15.64 0.25
CA ILE A 200 -12.55 14.41 0.40
C ILE A 200 -13.41 13.27 0.92
N ARG A 201 -14.15 13.49 2.01
CA ARG A 201 -15.00 12.45 2.63
C ARG A 201 -16.10 12.00 1.70
N ASN A 202 -16.81 12.93 1.04
CA ASN A 202 -17.87 12.60 0.09
C ASN A 202 -17.36 11.76 -1.08
N ARG A 203 -16.16 12.05 -1.56
CA ARG A 203 -15.56 11.32 -2.68
C ARG A 203 -15.09 9.91 -2.28
N MET A 204 -14.66 9.74 -1.03
CA MET A 204 -14.14 8.49 -0.50
C MET A 204 -15.19 7.65 0.24
N ALA A 205 -16.44 8.14 0.33
CA ALA A 205 -17.53 7.40 0.94
C ALA A 205 -17.70 5.99 0.31
N PRO A 206 -18.16 4.98 1.09
CA PRO A 206 -18.62 5.05 2.48
C PRO A 206 -17.51 5.04 3.53
N PHE A 207 -16.26 4.80 3.15
CA PHE A 207 -15.13 4.75 4.07
C PHE A 207 -14.59 6.18 4.31
N VAL A 208 -14.98 6.76 5.45
CA VAL A 208 -14.69 8.17 5.77
C VAL A 208 -13.96 8.36 7.11
N ASP A 209 -13.69 7.26 7.83
CA ASP A 209 -13.05 7.29 9.14
C ASP A 209 -11.52 7.25 9.00
N PHE A 210 -10.97 8.35 8.53
CA PHE A 210 -9.53 8.58 8.44
C PHE A 210 -9.19 10.04 8.76
N PRO A 211 -8.02 10.31 9.35
CA PRO A 211 -7.56 11.67 9.59
C PRO A 211 -7.13 12.37 8.29
N ILE A 212 -7.44 13.67 8.22
CA ILE A 212 -7.02 14.56 7.13
C ILE A 212 -6.13 15.64 7.72
N ILE A 213 -4.95 15.85 7.14
CA ILE A 213 -3.98 16.85 7.58
C ILE A 213 -3.64 17.76 6.42
N PHE A 214 -3.77 19.06 6.66
CA PHE A 214 -3.36 20.11 5.74
C PHE A 214 -1.93 20.52 6.05
N ALA A 215 -1.00 20.25 5.13
CA ALA A 215 0.43 20.43 5.34
C ALA A 215 1.11 21.09 4.13
N SER A 216 2.31 21.60 4.33
CA SER A 216 3.21 22.00 3.27
C SER A 216 4.56 21.34 3.46
N ALA A 217 4.94 20.47 2.53
CA ALA A 217 6.26 19.87 2.51
C ALA A 217 7.36 20.90 2.21
N LEU A 218 7.05 21.96 1.47
CA LEU A 218 7.99 23.02 1.10
C LEU A 218 8.34 23.91 2.31
N THR A 219 7.32 24.40 3.00
CA THR A 219 7.49 25.28 4.17
C THR A 219 7.68 24.51 5.48
N LYS A 220 7.68 23.16 5.42
CA LYS A 220 7.76 22.23 6.55
C LYS A 220 6.59 22.39 7.54
N GLN A 221 5.47 23.00 7.13
CA GLN A 221 4.31 23.21 7.97
C GLN A 221 3.59 21.90 8.26
N ARG A 222 3.38 21.59 9.56
CA ARG A 222 2.64 20.42 10.07
C ARG A 222 3.19 19.05 9.65
N ILE A 223 4.44 18.94 9.19
CA ILE A 223 5.02 17.67 8.77
C ILE A 223 5.15 16.66 9.93
N PHE A 224 5.55 17.14 11.13
CA PHE A 224 5.61 16.27 12.31
C PHE A 224 4.21 15.81 12.75
N LYS A 225 3.18 16.64 12.53
CA LYS A 225 1.79 16.24 12.81
C LYS A 225 1.35 15.05 11.93
N VAL A 226 1.85 14.98 10.69
CA VAL A 226 1.61 13.81 9.82
C VAL A 226 2.19 12.55 10.44
N LEU A 227 3.43 12.60 10.95
CA LEU A 227 4.07 11.45 11.59
C LEU A 227 3.39 11.03 12.89
N GLU A 228 3.04 12.00 13.75
CA GLU A 228 2.27 11.75 14.97
C GLU A 228 0.95 11.05 14.67
N THR A 229 0.22 11.57 13.68
CA THR A 229 -1.06 10.98 13.27
C THR A 229 -0.90 9.59 12.67
N ALA A 230 0.12 9.37 11.84
CA ALA A 230 0.40 8.04 11.30
C ALA A 230 0.74 7.03 12.41
N LYS A 231 1.53 7.44 13.40
CA LYS A 231 1.83 6.63 14.61
C LYS A 231 0.56 6.31 15.40
N GLN A 232 -0.32 7.30 15.60
CA GLN A 232 -1.60 7.10 16.30
C GLN A 232 -2.51 6.13 15.56
N VAL A 233 -2.62 6.26 14.24
CA VAL A 233 -3.42 5.37 13.38
C VAL A 233 -2.87 3.94 13.45
N TYR A 234 -1.56 3.76 13.45
CA TYR A 234 -0.92 2.46 13.65
C TYR A 234 -1.26 1.86 15.03
N GLN A 235 -1.17 2.66 16.09
CA GLN A 235 -1.52 2.22 17.44
C GLN A 235 -2.99 1.82 17.54
N ASN A 236 -3.90 2.60 16.95
CA ASN A 236 -5.32 2.30 16.91
C ASN A 236 -5.59 0.98 16.18
N ARG A 237 -4.86 0.70 15.10
CA ARG A 237 -4.98 -0.56 14.35
C ARG A 237 -4.55 -1.76 15.19
N LYS A 238 -3.50 -1.62 16.01
CA LYS A 238 -3.00 -2.69 16.90
C LYS A 238 -3.77 -2.79 18.22
N ALA A 239 -4.62 -1.81 18.53
CA ALA A 239 -5.38 -1.80 19.76
C ALA A 239 -6.39 -2.95 19.80
N HIS A 240 -6.36 -3.71 20.88
CA HIS A 240 -7.32 -4.76 21.14
C HIS A 240 -8.46 -4.23 22.01
N VAL A 241 -9.68 -4.35 21.53
CA VAL A 241 -10.87 -4.00 22.31
C VAL A 241 -11.37 -5.27 23.01
N GLY A 242 -11.40 -5.25 24.34
CA GLY A 242 -11.94 -6.38 25.12
C GLY A 242 -13.42 -6.64 24.78
N THR A 243 -13.81 -7.91 24.71
CA THR A 243 -15.15 -8.37 24.32
C THR A 243 -16.26 -7.70 25.14
N SER A 244 -16.05 -7.49 26.44
CA SER A 244 -17.05 -6.83 27.31
C SER A 244 -17.35 -5.40 26.84
N LYS A 245 -16.30 -4.61 26.59
CA LYS A 245 -16.43 -3.22 26.12
C LYS A 245 -17.02 -3.15 24.70
N LEU A 246 -16.67 -4.11 23.85
CA LEU A 246 -17.22 -4.22 22.50
C LEU A 246 -18.73 -4.47 22.56
N ASN A 247 -19.16 -5.42 23.40
CA ASN A 247 -20.57 -5.75 23.58
C ASN A 247 -21.36 -4.59 24.18
N GLU A 248 -20.81 -3.87 25.15
CA GLU A 248 -21.42 -2.70 25.76
C GLU A 248 -21.79 -1.62 24.73
N VAL A 249 -20.95 -1.42 23.72
CA VAL A 249 -21.18 -0.43 22.65
C VAL A 249 -22.01 -1.01 21.50
N MET A 250 -21.72 -2.24 21.08
CA MET A 250 -22.31 -2.81 19.86
C MET A 250 -23.74 -3.32 20.06
N LEU A 251 -24.05 -3.93 21.21
CA LEU A 251 -25.39 -4.50 21.42
C LEU A 251 -26.50 -3.45 21.35
N PRO A 252 -26.41 -2.27 21.98
CA PRO A 252 -27.41 -1.22 21.83
C PRO A 252 -27.57 -0.72 20.39
N LEU A 253 -26.47 -0.63 19.63
CA LEU A 253 -26.51 -0.24 18.21
C LEU A 253 -27.21 -1.30 17.35
N ILE A 254 -26.94 -2.57 17.60
CA ILE A 254 -27.59 -3.69 16.89
C ILE A 254 -29.07 -3.76 17.22
N GLU A 255 -29.45 -3.48 18.46
CA GLU A 255 -30.88 -3.41 18.86
C GLU A 255 -31.61 -2.24 18.20
N ALA A 256 -30.94 -1.08 18.07
CA ALA A 256 -31.49 0.09 17.38
C ALA A 256 -31.60 -0.10 15.85
N TYR A 257 -30.68 -0.85 15.28
CA TYR A 257 -30.58 -1.12 13.83
C TYR A 257 -30.42 -2.63 13.58
N PRO A 258 -31.49 -3.41 13.78
CA PRO A 258 -31.39 -4.86 13.64
C PRO A 258 -31.09 -5.29 12.22
N PRO A 259 -30.32 -6.37 12.03
CA PRO A 259 -30.04 -6.89 10.70
C PRO A 259 -31.32 -7.32 9.99
N PRO A 260 -31.37 -7.28 8.65
CA PRO A 260 -32.52 -7.65 7.87
C PRO A 260 -32.91 -9.12 8.12
N SER A 261 -34.19 -9.41 8.14
CA SER A 261 -34.69 -10.78 8.30
C SER A 261 -34.37 -11.64 7.07
N ILE A 262 -33.95 -12.89 7.29
CA ILE A 262 -33.72 -13.87 6.23
C ILE A 262 -34.91 -14.86 6.21
N LYS A 263 -35.62 -14.93 5.10
CA LYS A 263 -36.80 -15.82 4.93
C LYS A 263 -37.82 -15.67 6.06
N GLY A 264 -38.11 -14.42 6.47
CA GLY A 264 -39.07 -14.11 7.52
C GLY A 264 -38.59 -14.41 8.96
N LYS A 265 -37.36 -14.84 9.15
CA LYS A 265 -36.78 -15.05 10.49
C LYS A 265 -35.87 -13.89 10.87
N TYR A 266 -36.11 -13.32 12.05
CA TYR A 266 -35.26 -12.27 12.61
C TYR A 266 -33.94 -12.86 13.12
N ILE A 267 -32.84 -12.21 12.77
CA ILE A 267 -31.51 -12.56 13.27
C ILE A 267 -31.31 -11.82 14.60
N LYS A 268 -31.10 -12.55 15.68
CA LYS A 268 -30.77 -11.97 16.99
C LYS A 268 -29.29 -12.19 17.28
N ILE A 269 -28.53 -11.11 17.29
CA ILE A 269 -27.13 -11.10 17.71
C ILE A 269 -27.10 -10.96 19.23
N LYS A 270 -26.50 -11.91 19.92
CA LYS A 270 -26.48 -11.95 21.39
C LYS A 270 -25.16 -11.38 21.96
N TYR A 271 -24.08 -11.44 21.20
CA TYR A 271 -22.76 -10.88 21.56
C TYR A 271 -21.91 -10.78 20.30
N CYS A 272 -20.87 -9.94 20.36
CA CYS A 272 -19.86 -9.75 19.32
C CYS A 272 -18.47 -10.22 19.80
#